data_2084e3f890502331ee195220157271aa
#
_entry.id   2084e3f890502331ee195220157271aa
#
_cell.length_a   1.000
_cell.length_b   1.000
_cell.length_c   1.000
_cell.angle_alpha   90.00
_cell.angle_beta   90.00
_cell.angle_gamma   90.00
#
_symmetry.space_group_name_H-M   'P 1'
#
loop_
_entity.id
_entity.type
_entity.pdbx_description
1 polymer ?
#
loop_
_entity_poly.entity_id
_entity_poly.type
_entity_poly.pdbx_seq_one_letter_code
_entity_poly.pdbx_strand_id
1 'polypeptide(L)'
;MIKYDFNREWTYYKEGSDSKKKVNLPHDAMIYERRNRENPSGGACAYFDGGKYIYEKQFHMEEEWRDKVLILECEGVYHNATVILNGNKIGKRAYGYSNFYTELTPYLKADNMLEIIADNEKTPNSRWYSGSGIYRGVNLYVSEKNYIKPNGVKIDTLTESKISVKTDFVGMGNINVKIYDKDSLVAEGKGQDVEIVIPNVKLWDEDAPYLYRCCVELTNDGIVNDSQETKFGIRTIKWSGKGLFINGKNTLIRGTCIHHDNGVIGACNFRDAEYRRVRILKEAGFNAIRSSHNPISKEMLEACDEIGMYVMDAVSYTHLRAHETVLDL
;
A
#
# COMPACT_ATOMS: atom_id res chain seq x y z
N MET A 1 -6.86 -17.32 1.71
CA MET A 1 -6.76 -16.48 0.49
C MET A 1 -5.38 -16.63 -0.11
N ILE A 2 -5.27 -16.83 -1.42
CA ILE A 2 -3.99 -16.91 -2.13
C ILE A 2 -3.76 -15.60 -2.86
N LYS A 3 -2.58 -15.01 -2.72
CA LYS A 3 -2.16 -13.77 -3.42
C LYS A 3 -1.26 -14.15 -4.58
N TYR A 4 -1.65 -13.77 -5.78
CA TYR A 4 -0.86 -13.95 -7.01
C TYR A 4 -0.24 -12.62 -7.43
N ASP A 5 1.04 -12.65 -7.81
CA ASP A 5 1.72 -11.52 -8.47
C ASP A 5 1.12 -11.33 -9.87
N PHE A 6 0.47 -10.19 -10.09
CA PHE A 6 -0.20 -9.90 -11.35
C PHE A 6 0.54 -8.84 -12.18
N ASN A 7 1.84 -8.64 -11.89
CA ASN A 7 2.65 -7.54 -12.42
C ASN A 7 3.31 -7.81 -13.79
N ARG A 8 3.26 -9.03 -14.31
CA ARG A 8 3.95 -9.40 -15.54
C ARG A 8 3.08 -9.25 -16.79
N GLU A 9 3.72 -9.05 -17.95
CA GLU A 9 3.11 -9.15 -19.27
C GLU A 9 1.94 -8.20 -19.54
N TRP A 10 2.03 -6.97 -19.07
CA TRP A 10 1.10 -5.92 -19.44
C TRP A 10 1.46 -5.30 -20.78
N THR A 11 0.46 -4.79 -21.48
CA THR A 11 0.63 -3.93 -22.64
C THR A 11 0.15 -2.54 -22.26
N TYR A 12 0.93 -1.48 -22.53
CA TYR A 12 0.47 -0.12 -22.29
C TYR A 12 0.62 0.75 -23.53
N TYR A 13 -0.19 1.78 -23.59
CA TYR A 13 -0.14 2.83 -24.59
C TYR A 13 -0.77 4.11 -24.08
N LYS A 14 -0.40 5.25 -24.69
CA LYS A 14 -1.06 6.54 -24.44
C LYS A 14 -2.31 6.62 -25.30
N GLU A 15 -3.42 7.17 -24.80
CA GLU A 15 -4.64 7.36 -25.57
C GLU A 15 -4.37 8.15 -26.86
N GLY A 16 -4.91 7.67 -27.97
CA GLY A 16 -4.67 8.24 -29.30
C GLY A 16 -3.33 7.82 -29.96
N SER A 17 -2.55 6.94 -29.33
CA SER A 17 -1.32 6.40 -29.90
C SER A 17 -1.51 4.95 -30.39
N ASP A 18 -1.03 4.66 -31.59
CA ASP A 18 -1.00 3.28 -32.11
C ASP A 18 0.19 2.46 -31.54
N SER A 19 1.09 3.11 -30.84
CA SER A 19 2.31 2.46 -30.29
C SER A 19 2.01 1.75 -28.99
N LYS A 20 1.69 0.46 -29.06
CA LYS A 20 1.56 -0.43 -27.89
C LYS A 20 2.90 -1.03 -27.49
N LYS A 21 3.23 -1.03 -26.21
CA LYS A 21 4.49 -1.57 -25.66
C LYS A 21 4.21 -2.59 -24.55
N LYS A 22 5.02 -3.65 -24.51
CA LYS A 22 5.02 -4.62 -23.40
C LYS A 22 5.78 -4.07 -22.21
N VAL A 23 5.20 -4.21 -21.01
CA VAL A 23 5.82 -3.77 -19.74
C VAL A 23 5.51 -4.73 -18.63
N ASN A 24 6.33 -4.69 -17.59
CA ASN A 24 6.02 -5.23 -16.27
C ASN A 24 5.77 -4.07 -15.31
N LEU A 25 4.92 -4.31 -14.32
CA LEU A 25 4.64 -3.35 -13.25
C LEU A 25 5.64 -3.55 -12.09
N PRO A 26 5.90 -2.50 -11.30
CA PRO A 26 5.38 -1.14 -11.45
C PRO A 26 5.94 -0.43 -12.67
N HIS A 27 5.17 0.50 -13.24
CA HIS A 27 5.55 1.24 -14.44
C HIS A 27 5.08 2.69 -14.35
N ASP A 28 6.01 3.61 -14.62
CA ASP A 28 5.74 5.04 -14.74
C ASP A 28 5.86 5.45 -16.21
N ALA A 29 4.72 5.69 -16.86
CA ALA A 29 4.69 6.05 -18.27
C ALA A 29 5.25 7.45 -18.53
N MET A 30 5.23 8.34 -17.53
CA MET A 30 5.60 9.74 -17.68
C MET A 30 7.09 9.93 -17.94
N ILE A 31 7.97 9.08 -17.39
CA ILE A 31 9.42 9.20 -17.63
C ILE A 31 9.85 8.94 -19.08
N TYR A 32 8.99 8.36 -19.90
CA TYR A 32 9.25 8.09 -21.31
C TYR A 32 8.74 9.21 -22.23
N GLU A 33 8.06 10.21 -21.68
CA GLU A 33 7.59 11.38 -22.41
C GLU A 33 8.71 12.39 -22.65
N ARG A 34 8.52 13.27 -23.62
CA ARG A 34 9.42 14.41 -23.84
C ARG A 34 9.13 15.51 -22.83
N ARG A 35 10.18 16.18 -22.37
CA ARG A 35 10.04 17.36 -21.54
C ARG A 35 9.53 18.55 -22.36
N ASN A 36 8.54 19.24 -21.84
CA ASN A 36 7.91 20.40 -22.44
C ASN A 36 8.08 21.62 -21.53
N ARG A 37 8.82 22.64 -21.98
CA ARG A 37 9.06 23.86 -21.19
C ARG A 37 7.79 24.67 -20.93
N GLU A 38 6.79 24.52 -21.80
CA GLU A 38 5.50 25.22 -21.69
C GLU A 38 4.48 24.48 -20.83
N ASN A 39 4.88 23.33 -20.25
CA ASN A 39 4.01 22.58 -19.36
C ASN A 39 3.57 23.47 -18.17
N PRO A 40 2.26 23.59 -17.90
CA PRO A 40 1.74 24.45 -16.83
C PRO A 40 2.25 24.08 -15.42
N SER A 41 2.63 22.84 -15.19
CA SER A 41 3.20 22.37 -13.91
C SER A 41 4.70 22.70 -13.80
N GLY A 42 5.36 23.05 -14.88
CA GLY A 42 6.77 23.47 -14.91
C GLY A 42 7.71 22.49 -14.23
N GLY A 43 8.61 23.03 -13.42
CA GLY A 43 9.58 22.23 -12.65
C GLY A 43 8.97 21.29 -11.63
N ALA A 44 7.74 21.54 -11.16
CA ALA A 44 7.07 20.69 -10.19
C ALA A 44 6.86 19.25 -10.70
N CYS A 45 6.55 19.08 -11.99
CA CYS A 45 6.46 17.76 -12.62
C CYS A 45 7.67 17.44 -13.52
N ALA A 46 8.81 18.07 -13.28
CA ALA A 46 10.04 17.94 -14.08
C ALA A 46 9.82 18.23 -15.57
N TYR A 47 8.86 19.10 -15.90
CA TYR A 47 8.46 19.50 -17.25
C TYR A 47 7.89 18.36 -18.12
N PHE A 48 7.46 17.25 -17.53
CA PHE A 48 6.77 16.20 -18.24
C PHE A 48 5.28 16.51 -18.38
N ASP A 49 4.74 16.30 -19.57
CA ASP A 49 3.32 16.34 -19.79
C ASP A 49 2.67 15.06 -19.20
N GLY A 50 1.54 15.24 -18.58
CA GLY A 50 0.67 14.14 -18.22
C GLY A 50 0.03 13.49 -19.43
N GLY A 51 -0.88 12.59 -19.19
CA GLY A 51 -1.62 11.92 -20.25
C GLY A 51 -2.56 10.89 -19.71
N LYS A 52 -3.32 10.30 -20.60
CA LYS A 52 -4.17 9.17 -20.30
C LYS A 52 -3.52 7.91 -20.85
N TYR A 53 -3.19 7.00 -19.95
CA TYR A 53 -2.46 5.79 -20.27
C TYR A 53 -3.37 4.58 -20.01
N ILE A 54 -3.44 3.69 -20.98
CA ILE A 54 -4.21 2.46 -20.93
C ILE A 54 -3.27 1.29 -20.77
N TYR A 55 -3.53 0.45 -19.77
CA TYR A 55 -2.82 -0.77 -19.48
C TYR A 55 -3.75 -1.95 -19.71
N GLU A 56 -3.35 -2.88 -20.56
CA GLU A 56 -4.12 -4.08 -20.94
C GLU A 56 -3.40 -5.33 -20.49
N LYS A 57 -4.13 -6.27 -19.92
CA LYS A 57 -3.65 -7.61 -19.58
C LYS A 57 -4.66 -8.67 -19.97
N GLN A 58 -4.23 -9.62 -20.77
CA GLN A 58 -5.00 -10.83 -21.03
C GLN A 58 -4.65 -11.92 -20.01
N PHE A 59 -5.64 -12.61 -19.53
CA PHE A 59 -5.43 -13.77 -18.66
C PHE A 59 -6.54 -14.80 -18.85
N HIS A 60 -6.16 -16.05 -18.66
CA HIS A 60 -7.10 -17.18 -18.69
C HIS A 60 -7.60 -17.49 -17.28
N MET A 61 -8.84 -17.97 -17.19
CA MET A 61 -9.43 -18.43 -15.92
C MET A 61 -8.88 -19.82 -15.60
N GLU A 62 -8.07 -19.90 -14.55
CA GLU A 62 -7.52 -21.17 -14.09
C GLU A 62 -8.63 -22.08 -13.52
N GLU A 63 -8.51 -23.39 -13.70
CA GLU A 63 -9.51 -24.36 -13.21
C GLU A 63 -9.67 -24.27 -11.68
N GLU A 64 -8.58 -24.04 -10.94
CA GLU A 64 -8.57 -23.91 -9.49
C GLU A 64 -9.25 -22.61 -8.97
N TRP A 65 -9.51 -21.64 -9.85
CA TRP A 65 -10.21 -20.40 -9.52
C TRP A 65 -11.72 -20.51 -9.71
N ARG A 66 -12.20 -21.60 -10.26
CA ARG A 66 -13.62 -21.86 -10.46
C ARG A 66 -14.34 -21.83 -9.10
N ASP A 67 -15.50 -21.16 -9.06
CA ASP A 67 -16.33 -20.98 -7.86
C ASP A 67 -15.67 -20.18 -6.71
N LYS A 68 -14.50 -19.58 -6.95
CA LYS A 68 -13.80 -18.72 -6.02
C LYS A 68 -14.16 -17.24 -6.18
N VAL A 69 -13.84 -16.45 -5.18
CA VAL A 69 -13.91 -14.99 -5.23
C VAL A 69 -12.55 -14.46 -5.69
N LEU A 70 -12.56 -13.67 -6.75
CA LEU A 70 -11.38 -13.03 -7.33
C LEU A 70 -11.44 -11.53 -7.08
N ILE A 71 -10.40 -11.01 -6.40
CA ILE A 71 -10.29 -9.58 -6.03
C ILE A 71 -8.97 -9.05 -6.58
N LEU A 72 -9.06 -8.02 -7.43
CA LEU A 72 -7.92 -7.27 -7.91
C LEU A 72 -7.56 -6.20 -6.88
N GLU A 73 -6.29 -6.14 -6.47
CA GLU A 73 -5.70 -5.01 -5.76
C GLU A 73 -4.83 -4.21 -6.70
N CYS A 74 -5.03 -2.89 -6.74
CA CYS A 74 -4.08 -1.95 -7.29
C CYS A 74 -3.49 -1.15 -6.13
N GLU A 75 -2.20 -1.28 -5.86
CA GLU A 75 -1.54 -0.61 -4.73
C GLU A 75 -1.31 0.88 -4.97
N GLY A 76 -1.26 1.30 -6.25
CA GLY A 76 -1.20 2.71 -6.63
C GLY A 76 -1.25 2.91 -8.14
N VAL A 77 -2.22 3.73 -8.57
CA VAL A 77 -2.41 4.14 -9.97
C VAL A 77 -2.56 5.66 -10.01
N TYR A 78 -1.61 6.38 -10.57
CA TYR A 78 -1.68 7.82 -10.64
C TYR A 78 -2.13 8.30 -12.03
N HIS A 79 -3.30 8.93 -12.03
CA HIS A 79 -4.41 8.97 -11.09
C HIS A 79 -5.75 8.76 -11.83
N ASN A 80 -6.88 9.05 -11.17
CA ASN A 80 -8.23 8.84 -11.75
C ASN A 80 -8.39 7.46 -12.39
N ALA A 81 -7.93 6.42 -11.68
CA ALA A 81 -7.96 5.05 -12.17
C ALA A 81 -9.38 4.61 -12.54
N THR A 82 -9.50 3.94 -13.67
CA THR A 82 -10.72 3.21 -14.07
C THR A 82 -10.32 1.77 -14.39
N VAL A 83 -11.04 0.81 -13.82
CA VAL A 83 -10.83 -0.63 -14.07
C VAL A 83 -11.98 -1.15 -14.94
N ILE A 84 -11.62 -1.81 -16.01
CA ILE A 84 -12.57 -2.40 -16.98
C ILE A 84 -12.21 -3.88 -17.15
N LEU A 85 -13.18 -4.77 -17.04
CA LEU A 85 -13.03 -6.20 -17.31
C LEU A 85 -14.03 -6.63 -18.37
N ASN A 86 -13.52 -7.22 -19.45
CA ASN A 86 -14.33 -7.70 -20.58
C ASN A 86 -15.31 -6.65 -21.12
N GLY A 87 -14.87 -5.38 -21.18
CA GLY A 87 -15.65 -4.23 -21.62
C GLY A 87 -16.58 -3.63 -20.54
N ASN A 88 -16.70 -4.23 -19.37
CA ASN A 88 -17.50 -3.71 -18.26
C ASN A 88 -16.65 -2.85 -17.35
N LYS A 89 -17.07 -1.62 -17.07
CA LYS A 89 -16.43 -0.77 -16.06
C LYS A 89 -16.83 -1.25 -14.68
N ILE A 90 -15.85 -1.78 -13.93
CA ILE A 90 -16.06 -2.45 -12.65
C ILE A 90 -15.48 -1.72 -11.44
N GLY A 91 -14.60 -0.74 -11.66
CA GLY A 91 -13.98 0.02 -10.59
C GLY A 91 -13.55 1.42 -11.02
N LYS A 92 -13.48 2.33 -10.05
CA LYS A 92 -12.93 3.68 -10.23
C LYS A 92 -12.28 4.16 -8.93
N ARG A 93 -11.09 4.78 -9.03
CA ARG A 93 -10.40 5.43 -7.91
C ARG A 93 -9.79 6.73 -8.36
N ALA A 94 -10.26 7.86 -7.83
CA ALA A 94 -9.73 9.16 -8.19
C ALA A 94 -8.37 9.44 -7.55
N TYR A 95 -8.22 9.10 -6.27
CA TYR A 95 -6.99 9.33 -5.50
C TYR A 95 -5.90 8.32 -5.86
N GLY A 96 -4.75 8.81 -6.33
CA GLY A 96 -3.70 7.99 -6.92
C GLY A 96 -2.70 7.37 -5.93
N TYR A 97 -2.73 7.74 -4.64
CA TYR A 97 -1.71 7.33 -3.66
C TYR A 97 -2.19 6.27 -2.66
N SER A 98 -3.41 5.79 -2.78
CA SER A 98 -3.93 4.71 -1.95
C SER A 98 -4.24 3.49 -2.78
N ASN A 99 -4.07 2.32 -2.17
CA ASN A 99 -4.56 1.07 -2.75
C ASN A 99 -6.09 1.06 -2.84
N PHE A 100 -6.60 0.24 -3.73
CA PHE A 100 -8.02 -0.04 -3.88
C PHE A 100 -8.23 -1.45 -4.39
N TYR A 101 -9.43 -1.97 -4.10
CA TYR A 101 -9.82 -3.33 -4.43
C TYR A 101 -11.02 -3.31 -5.37
N THR A 102 -11.05 -4.25 -6.30
CA THR A 102 -12.16 -4.43 -7.26
C THR A 102 -12.46 -5.92 -7.37
N GLU A 103 -13.69 -6.33 -7.12
CA GLU A 103 -14.11 -7.70 -7.31
C GLU A 103 -14.28 -7.98 -8.81
N LEU A 104 -13.62 -9.03 -9.30
CA LEU A 104 -13.67 -9.46 -10.68
C LEU A 104 -14.74 -10.52 -10.94
N THR A 105 -15.08 -11.30 -9.92
CA THR A 105 -15.89 -12.52 -9.98
C THR A 105 -17.13 -12.41 -10.87
N PRO A 106 -17.99 -11.37 -10.77
CA PRO A 106 -19.24 -11.28 -11.55
C PRO A 106 -19.03 -11.08 -13.05
N TYR A 107 -17.82 -10.72 -13.48
CA TYR A 107 -17.52 -10.31 -14.86
C TYR A 107 -16.54 -11.25 -15.57
N LEU A 108 -16.12 -12.33 -14.91
CA LEU A 108 -15.14 -13.28 -15.44
C LEU A 108 -15.72 -14.13 -16.58
N LYS A 109 -14.86 -14.48 -17.53
CA LYS A 109 -15.07 -15.41 -18.62
C LYS A 109 -13.94 -16.44 -18.63
N ALA A 110 -13.92 -17.39 -19.57
CA ALA A 110 -12.79 -18.29 -19.75
C ALA A 110 -11.51 -17.50 -20.10
N ASP A 111 -11.60 -16.60 -21.08
CA ASP A 111 -10.54 -15.66 -21.46
C ASP A 111 -10.96 -14.25 -21.09
N ASN A 112 -10.06 -13.53 -20.44
CA ASN A 112 -10.37 -12.22 -19.88
C ASN A 112 -9.43 -11.15 -20.42
N MET A 113 -10.01 -9.97 -20.69
CA MET A 113 -9.29 -8.75 -20.99
C MET A 113 -9.51 -7.76 -19.83
N LEU A 114 -8.47 -7.51 -19.07
CA LEU A 114 -8.43 -6.49 -18.02
C LEU A 114 -7.77 -5.24 -18.54
N GLU A 115 -8.43 -4.09 -18.36
CA GLU A 115 -7.91 -2.78 -18.70
C GLU A 115 -7.89 -1.91 -17.45
N ILE A 116 -6.77 -1.20 -17.22
CA ILE A 116 -6.65 -0.18 -16.19
C ILE A 116 -6.24 1.11 -16.88
N ILE A 117 -7.06 2.13 -16.71
CA ILE A 117 -6.82 3.46 -17.27
C ILE A 117 -6.30 4.35 -16.15
N ALA A 118 -5.15 4.99 -16.37
CA ALA A 118 -4.60 6.05 -15.53
C ALA A 118 -4.74 7.38 -16.26
N ASP A 119 -5.61 8.26 -15.77
CA ASP A 119 -5.92 9.54 -16.42
C ASP A 119 -5.27 10.70 -15.65
N ASN A 120 -4.10 11.13 -16.13
CA ASN A 120 -3.32 12.27 -15.62
C ASN A 120 -3.21 13.40 -16.66
N GLU A 121 -4.28 13.67 -17.41
CA GLU A 121 -4.27 14.73 -18.42
C GLU A 121 -4.38 16.14 -17.83
N LYS A 122 -5.15 16.27 -16.75
CA LYS A 122 -5.39 17.59 -16.15
C LYS A 122 -4.19 18.06 -15.35
N THR A 123 -3.52 19.09 -15.83
CA THR A 123 -2.38 19.76 -15.18
C THR A 123 -2.65 21.26 -15.00
N PRO A 124 -2.09 21.91 -13.96
CA PRO A 124 -1.28 21.34 -12.86
C PRO A 124 -2.14 20.61 -11.84
N ASN A 125 -1.67 19.47 -11.33
CA ASN A 125 -2.38 18.68 -10.33
C ASN A 125 -1.54 18.33 -9.09
N SER A 126 -0.25 18.65 -9.11
CA SER A 126 0.65 18.47 -7.98
C SER A 126 1.74 19.55 -7.98
N ARG A 127 2.49 19.63 -6.88
CA ARG A 127 3.68 20.49 -6.75
C ARG A 127 4.98 19.68 -6.67
N TRP A 128 4.92 18.42 -7.05
CA TRP A 128 6.02 17.48 -7.09
C TRP A 128 5.83 16.54 -8.28
N TYR A 129 6.87 15.82 -8.62
CA TYR A 129 6.79 14.79 -9.65
C TYR A 129 5.84 13.65 -9.19
N SER A 130 4.74 13.50 -9.88
CA SER A 130 3.70 12.52 -9.54
C SER A 130 3.90 11.17 -10.22
N GLY A 131 4.59 11.14 -11.36
CA GLY A 131 4.51 10.03 -12.29
C GLY A 131 3.15 9.90 -12.95
N SER A 132 2.98 8.90 -13.78
CA SER A 132 1.69 8.53 -14.40
C SER A 132 1.66 7.06 -14.73
N GLY A 133 0.56 6.39 -14.40
CA GLY A 133 0.39 4.96 -14.69
C GLY A 133 0.24 4.11 -13.45
N ILE A 134 0.52 2.82 -13.60
CA ILE A 134 0.45 1.84 -12.50
C ILE A 134 1.85 1.78 -11.85
N TYR A 135 2.10 2.70 -10.91
CA TYR A 135 3.43 2.92 -10.35
C TYR A 135 3.73 2.09 -9.09
N ARG A 136 2.75 1.36 -8.58
CA ARG A 136 2.87 0.34 -7.52
C ARG A 136 2.38 -1.00 -8.04
N GLY A 137 2.44 -2.05 -7.21
CA GLY A 137 2.06 -3.40 -7.59
C GLY A 137 0.57 -3.58 -7.90
N VAL A 138 0.29 -4.61 -8.70
CA VAL A 138 -1.04 -5.16 -8.91
C VAL A 138 -1.04 -6.61 -8.49
N ASN A 139 -2.01 -6.99 -7.67
CA ASN A 139 -2.15 -8.34 -7.13
C ASN A 139 -3.54 -8.89 -7.42
N LEU A 140 -3.62 -10.18 -7.63
CA LEU A 140 -4.88 -10.91 -7.71
C LEU A 140 -5.02 -11.79 -6.47
N TYR A 141 -6.08 -11.59 -5.72
CA TYR A 141 -6.45 -12.45 -4.60
C TYR A 141 -7.52 -13.43 -5.04
N VAL A 142 -7.29 -14.70 -4.74
CA VAL A 142 -8.23 -15.80 -5.00
C VAL A 142 -8.61 -16.43 -3.67
N SER A 143 -9.89 -16.50 -3.38
CA SER A 143 -10.37 -16.95 -2.08
C SER A 143 -11.64 -17.77 -2.16
N GLU A 144 -11.91 -18.52 -1.10
CA GLU A 144 -13.22 -19.09 -0.83
C GLU A 144 -14.26 -17.98 -0.59
N LYS A 145 -15.54 -18.35 -0.45
CA LYS A 145 -16.63 -17.42 -0.14
C LYS A 145 -16.54 -16.84 1.28
N ASN A 146 -15.90 -17.59 2.19
CA ASN A 146 -15.58 -17.12 3.54
C ASN A 146 -14.09 -16.78 3.60
N TYR A 147 -13.75 -15.50 3.75
CA TYR A 147 -12.35 -15.04 3.72
C TYR A 147 -12.11 -13.82 4.58
N ILE A 148 -10.88 -13.67 5.05
CA ILE A 148 -10.38 -12.44 5.69
C ILE A 148 -10.10 -11.44 4.56
N LYS A 149 -10.67 -10.23 4.66
CA LYS A 149 -10.47 -9.21 3.62
C LYS A 149 -8.97 -8.89 3.44
N PRO A 150 -8.50 -8.58 2.24
CA PRO A 150 -7.15 -8.05 2.06
C PRO A 150 -6.93 -6.85 3.00
N ASN A 151 -5.81 -6.82 3.74
CA ASN A 151 -5.52 -5.85 4.79
C ASN A 151 -6.62 -5.79 5.90
N GLY A 152 -7.36 -6.86 6.09
CA GLY A 152 -8.45 -6.94 7.07
C GLY A 152 -8.00 -7.12 8.52
N VAL A 153 -6.73 -7.43 8.77
CA VAL A 153 -6.16 -7.59 10.12
C VAL A 153 -5.55 -6.26 10.56
N LYS A 154 -6.07 -5.68 11.64
CA LYS A 154 -5.58 -4.45 12.26
C LYS A 154 -5.10 -4.75 13.67
N ILE A 155 -3.91 -4.30 14.00
CA ILE A 155 -3.28 -4.53 15.30
C ILE A 155 -2.90 -3.19 15.91
N ASP A 156 -3.47 -2.89 17.08
CA ASP A 156 -3.19 -1.66 17.83
C ASP A 156 -2.52 -2.01 19.17
N THR A 157 -1.48 -1.27 19.53
CA THR A 157 -0.86 -1.35 20.86
C THR A 157 -1.70 -0.58 21.86
N LEU A 158 -2.23 -1.26 22.88
CA LEU A 158 -3.00 -0.65 23.96
C LEU A 158 -2.11 -0.27 25.14
N THR A 159 -1.19 -1.14 25.50
CA THR A 159 -0.16 -0.92 26.53
C THR A 159 1.15 -1.58 26.10
N GLU A 160 2.20 -1.48 26.90
CA GLU A 160 3.48 -2.14 26.63
C GLU A 160 3.40 -3.67 26.50
N SER A 161 2.34 -4.31 27.01
CA SER A 161 2.14 -5.76 26.95
C SER A 161 0.80 -6.20 26.37
N LYS A 162 -0.05 -5.26 25.97
CA LYS A 162 -1.42 -5.55 25.52
C LYS A 162 -1.68 -4.95 24.15
N ILE A 163 -2.20 -5.76 23.26
CA ILE A 163 -2.64 -5.36 21.92
C ILE A 163 -4.13 -5.61 21.72
N SER A 164 -4.75 -4.90 20.78
CA SER A 164 -6.03 -5.32 20.21
C SER A 164 -5.82 -5.81 18.79
N VAL A 165 -6.52 -6.87 18.42
CA VAL A 165 -6.53 -7.39 17.04
C VAL A 165 -7.97 -7.36 16.55
N LYS A 166 -8.20 -6.61 15.46
CA LYS A 166 -9.51 -6.54 14.79
C LYS A 166 -9.39 -7.17 13.41
N THR A 167 -10.36 -8.01 13.06
CA THR A 167 -10.36 -8.75 11.81
C THR A 167 -11.62 -8.49 11.01
N ASP A 168 -11.45 -7.89 9.83
CA ASP A 168 -12.53 -7.73 8.85
C ASP A 168 -12.56 -8.95 7.92
N PHE A 169 -13.68 -9.64 7.86
CA PHE A 169 -13.87 -10.81 7.01
C PHE A 169 -15.24 -10.81 6.31
N VAL A 170 -15.41 -11.68 5.35
CA VAL A 170 -16.64 -11.91 4.60
C VAL A 170 -17.11 -13.33 4.83
N GLY A 171 -18.44 -13.50 4.93
CA GLY A 171 -19.07 -14.80 5.14
C GLY A 171 -19.25 -15.15 6.62
N MET A 172 -19.16 -16.43 6.96
CA MET A 172 -19.38 -16.97 8.31
C MET A 172 -18.11 -17.67 8.82
N GLY A 173 -17.95 -17.66 10.13
CA GLY A 173 -16.88 -18.37 10.80
C GLY A 173 -16.45 -17.72 12.11
N ASN A 174 -15.49 -18.36 12.77
CA ASN A 174 -14.87 -17.90 13.99
C ASN A 174 -13.44 -17.48 13.73
N ILE A 175 -13.02 -16.40 14.37
CA ILE A 175 -11.66 -15.90 14.27
C ILE A 175 -10.81 -16.44 15.41
N ASN A 176 -9.68 -17.04 15.07
CA ASN A 176 -8.61 -17.41 16.00
C ASN A 176 -7.37 -16.58 15.68
N VAL A 177 -6.78 -16.02 16.73
CA VAL A 177 -5.58 -15.18 16.62
C VAL A 177 -4.44 -15.85 17.37
N LYS A 178 -3.29 -15.99 16.74
CA LYS A 178 -2.08 -16.56 17.32
C LYS A 178 -0.93 -15.58 17.16
N ILE A 179 -0.22 -15.30 18.25
CA ILE A 179 0.94 -14.41 18.26
C ILE A 179 2.21 -15.23 18.47
N TYR A 180 3.15 -15.02 17.58
CA TYR A 180 4.45 -15.73 17.59
C TYR A 180 5.61 -14.76 17.83
N ASP A 181 6.49 -15.14 18.75
CA ASP A 181 7.85 -14.63 18.88
C ASP A 181 8.77 -15.59 18.09
N LYS A 182 9.18 -15.18 16.88
CA LYS A 182 9.80 -16.08 15.89
C LYS A 182 8.90 -17.28 15.61
N ASP A 183 9.31 -18.48 16.03
CA ASP A 183 8.58 -19.72 15.83
C ASP A 183 7.80 -20.17 17.07
N SER A 184 7.93 -19.47 18.18
CA SER A 184 7.28 -19.81 19.46
C SER A 184 5.93 -19.12 19.56
N LEU A 185 4.85 -19.89 19.79
CA LEU A 185 3.54 -19.34 20.14
C LEU A 185 3.62 -18.74 21.55
N VAL A 186 3.38 -17.43 21.67
CA VAL A 186 3.51 -16.70 22.95
C VAL A 186 2.18 -16.20 23.49
N ALA A 187 1.18 -16.02 22.65
CA ALA A 187 -0.17 -15.65 23.07
C ALA A 187 -1.19 -16.06 22.01
N GLU A 188 -2.44 -16.20 22.42
CA GLU A 188 -3.56 -16.49 21.54
C GLU A 188 -4.84 -15.80 22.00
N GLY A 189 -5.79 -15.65 21.10
CA GLY A 189 -7.09 -15.05 21.38
C GLY A 189 -8.15 -15.53 20.39
N LYS A 190 -9.43 -15.32 20.73
CA LYS A 190 -10.56 -15.69 19.87
C LYS A 190 -11.55 -14.55 19.76
N GLY A 191 -12.05 -14.32 18.57
CA GLY A 191 -13.04 -13.31 18.27
C GLY A 191 -12.58 -12.31 17.22
N GLN A 192 -13.55 -11.64 16.62
CA GLN A 192 -13.34 -10.65 15.58
C GLN A 192 -12.62 -9.38 16.07
N ASP A 193 -12.85 -9.03 17.33
CA ASP A 193 -12.20 -7.93 18.05
C ASP A 193 -11.74 -8.49 19.40
N VAL A 194 -10.44 -8.70 19.57
CA VAL A 194 -9.88 -9.36 20.73
C VAL A 194 -8.68 -8.61 21.29
N GLU A 195 -8.65 -8.49 22.61
CA GLU A 195 -7.48 -7.97 23.33
C GLU A 195 -6.60 -9.15 23.81
N ILE A 196 -5.31 -9.05 23.56
CA ILE A 196 -4.33 -10.10 23.85
C ILE A 196 -3.21 -9.53 24.69
N VAL A 197 -2.88 -10.20 25.79
CA VAL A 197 -1.70 -9.89 26.62
C VAL A 197 -0.54 -10.78 26.17
N ILE A 198 0.58 -10.16 25.86
CA ILE A 198 1.81 -10.85 25.45
C ILE A 198 2.76 -10.84 26.64
N PRO A 199 3.18 -12.00 27.16
CA PRO A 199 4.12 -12.08 28.26
C PRO A 199 5.55 -11.75 27.80
N ASN A 200 6.36 -11.19 28.69
CA ASN A 200 7.79 -10.89 28.45
C ASN A 200 8.05 -10.16 27.13
N VAL A 201 7.25 -9.12 26.87
CA VAL A 201 7.24 -8.40 25.62
C VAL A 201 8.59 -7.74 25.33
N LYS A 202 8.99 -7.79 24.06
CA LYS A 202 10.11 -7.03 23.49
C LYS A 202 9.51 -5.86 22.70
N LEU A 203 9.81 -4.65 23.18
CA LEU A 203 9.28 -3.44 22.54
C LEU A 203 10.08 -3.13 21.26
N TRP A 204 9.38 -2.57 20.29
CA TRP A 204 9.95 -2.05 19.07
C TRP A 204 10.40 -0.60 19.29
N ASP A 205 11.63 -0.27 18.96
CA ASP A 205 12.11 1.11 18.81
C ASP A 205 13.12 1.22 17.65
N GLU A 206 13.63 2.43 17.43
CA GLU A 206 14.55 2.70 16.32
C GLU A 206 15.87 1.94 16.40
N ASP A 207 16.33 1.59 17.61
CA ASP A 207 17.59 0.89 17.85
C ASP A 207 17.40 -0.63 17.95
N ALA A 208 16.19 -1.07 18.33
CA ALA A 208 15.79 -2.46 18.44
C ALA A 208 14.42 -2.71 17.79
N PRO A 209 14.35 -2.77 16.45
CA PRO A 209 13.09 -2.91 15.70
C PRO A 209 12.54 -4.33 15.77
N TYR A 210 12.09 -4.73 16.96
CA TYR A 210 11.61 -6.08 17.21
C TYR A 210 10.19 -6.29 16.68
N LEU A 211 10.01 -7.34 15.86
CA LEU A 211 8.73 -7.66 15.24
C LEU A 211 8.22 -9.04 15.67
N TYR A 212 6.97 -9.07 16.06
CA TYR A 212 6.18 -10.28 16.26
C TYR A 212 5.45 -10.65 14.97
N ARG A 213 4.97 -11.88 14.88
CA ARG A 213 4.12 -12.37 13.80
C ARG A 213 2.74 -12.70 14.37
N CYS A 214 1.71 -12.08 13.81
CA CYS A 214 0.30 -12.37 14.08
C CYS A 214 -0.24 -13.26 12.95
N CYS A 215 -0.76 -14.43 13.29
CA CYS A 215 -1.48 -15.31 12.39
C CYS A 215 -2.96 -15.30 12.80
N VAL A 216 -3.82 -14.91 11.86
CA VAL A 216 -5.27 -14.90 12.04
C VAL A 216 -5.87 -15.96 11.15
N GLU A 217 -6.67 -16.85 11.73
CA GLU A 217 -7.37 -17.93 11.05
C GLU A 217 -8.88 -17.71 11.10
N LEU A 218 -9.54 -17.78 9.96
CA LEU A 218 -11.00 -17.87 9.86
C LEU A 218 -11.40 -19.34 9.77
N THR A 219 -12.11 -19.83 10.76
CA THR A 219 -12.52 -21.24 10.87
C THR A 219 -14.04 -21.38 10.83
N ASN A 220 -14.52 -22.40 10.12
CA ASN A 220 -15.92 -22.81 10.15
C ASN A 220 -15.99 -24.32 10.34
N ASP A 221 -16.81 -24.78 11.29
CA ASP A 221 -16.98 -26.20 11.63
C ASP A 221 -15.63 -26.93 11.89
N GLY A 222 -14.67 -26.22 12.48
CA GLY A 222 -13.35 -26.73 12.81
C GLY A 222 -12.35 -26.78 11.64
N ILE A 223 -12.77 -26.36 10.45
CA ILE A 223 -11.92 -26.29 9.25
C ILE A 223 -11.44 -24.85 9.06
N VAL A 224 -10.14 -24.67 8.79
CA VAL A 224 -9.57 -23.36 8.43
C VAL A 224 -9.96 -23.05 6.99
N ASN A 225 -10.82 -22.02 6.81
CA ASN A 225 -11.23 -21.54 5.49
C ASN A 225 -10.24 -20.56 4.92
N ASP A 226 -9.65 -19.70 5.77
CA ASP A 226 -8.68 -18.70 5.36
C ASP A 226 -7.73 -18.37 6.50
N SER A 227 -6.54 -17.87 6.14
CA SER A 227 -5.56 -17.40 7.10
C SER A 227 -4.80 -16.20 6.56
N GLN A 228 -4.40 -15.31 7.46
CA GLN A 228 -3.60 -14.13 7.14
C GLN A 228 -2.49 -13.94 8.18
N GLU A 229 -1.28 -13.64 7.71
CA GLU A 229 -0.13 -13.33 8.56
C GLU A 229 0.26 -11.88 8.42
N THR A 230 0.60 -11.25 9.54
CA THR A 230 1.10 -9.87 9.60
C THR A 230 2.20 -9.76 10.63
N LYS A 231 3.31 -9.10 10.28
CA LYS A 231 4.34 -8.68 11.24
C LYS A 231 3.92 -7.38 11.90
N PHE A 232 4.23 -7.22 13.19
CA PHE A 232 3.95 -6.00 13.93
C PHE A 232 4.95 -5.77 15.05
N GLY A 233 5.23 -4.51 15.35
CA GLY A 233 6.02 -4.11 16.51
C GLY A 233 5.13 -3.53 17.61
N ILE A 234 5.50 -3.73 18.86
CA ILE A 234 4.79 -3.18 20.02
C ILE A 234 5.56 -1.96 20.52
N ARG A 235 4.90 -0.80 20.49
CA ARG A 235 5.46 0.45 21.02
C ARG A 235 4.37 1.32 21.62
N THR A 236 4.70 2.06 22.64
CA THR A 236 3.83 3.11 23.19
C THR A 236 4.33 4.48 22.73
N ILE A 237 3.39 5.37 22.37
CA ILE A 237 3.67 6.73 21.94
C ILE A 237 2.92 7.69 22.86
N LYS A 238 3.61 8.66 23.44
CA LYS A 238 3.01 9.68 24.29
C LYS A 238 3.58 11.06 23.96
N TRP A 239 2.70 12.02 23.76
CA TRP A 239 3.03 13.43 23.61
C TRP A 239 2.75 14.18 24.92
N SER A 240 3.62 15.10 25.26
CA SER A 240 3.43 15.99 26.41
C SER A 240 4.13 17.33 26.16
N GLY A 241 3.95 18.29 27.06
CA GLY A 241 4.74 19.53 27.05
C GLY A 241 6.25 19.34 27.21
N LYS A 242 6.70 18.12 27.56
CA LYS A 242 8.12 17.75 27.69
C LYS A 242 8.67 17.04 26.43
N GLY A 243 7.85 16.84 25.39
CA GLY A 243 8.23 16.23 24.10
C GLY A 243 7.53 14.93 23.78
N LEU A 244 8.09 14.21 22.83
CA LEU A 244 7.67 12.89 22.38
C LEU A 244 8.34 11.81 23.21
N PHE A 245 7.55 10.86 23.69
CA PHE A 245 8.03 9.69 24.41
C PHE A 245 7.66 8.43 23.66
N ILE A 246 8.64 7.61 23.32
CA ILE A 246 8.47 6.26 22.77
C ILE A 246 8.91 5.27 23.84
N ASN A 247 8.03 4.34 24.20
CA ASN A 247 8.27 3.36 25.27
C ASN A 247 8.76 4.03 26.58
N GLY A 248 8.17 5.19 26.93
CA GLY A 248 8.57 5.97 28.11
C GLY A 248 9.88 6.76 27.98
N LYS A 249 10.65 6.57 26.91
CA LYS A 249 11.93 7.28 26.64
C LYS A 249 11.67 8.56 25.84
N ASN A 250 12.18 9.70 26.30
CA ASN A 250 12.14 10.95 25.52
C ASN A 250 12.92 10.77 24.22
N THR A 251 12.27 10.97 23.09
CA THR A 251 12.79 10.66 21.75
C THR A 251 12.86 11.93 20.91
N LEU A 252 14.07 12.29 20.47
CA LEU A 252 14.28 13.38 19.53
C LEU A 252 14.15 12.85 18.10
N ILE A 253 13.22 13.45 17.34
CA ILE A 253 13.03 13.12 15.93
C ILE A 253 14.08 13.80 15.08
N ARG A 254 14.88 13.01 14.41
CA ARG A 254 15.83 13.42 13.36
C ARG A 254 15.26 12.92 12.03
N GLY A 255 14.33 13.69 11.46
CA GLY A 255 13.53 13.26 10.30
C GLY A 255 13.83 14.02 9.03
N THR A 256 13.42 13.44 7.92
CA THR A 256 13.41 14.06 6.59
C THR A 256 12.09 13.80 5.87
N CYS A 257 11.78 14.65 4.88
CA CYS A 257 10.65 14.42 3.98
C CYS A 257 11.05 13.48 2.84
N ILE A 258 10.19 12.54 2.50
CA ILE A 258 10.36 11.66 1.34
C ILE A 258 9.13 11.75 0.46
N HIS A 259 9.34 12.02 -0.82
CA HIS A 259 8.33 11.84 -1.87
C HIS A 259 8.36 10.38 -2.38
N HIS A 260 7.32 10.01 -3.10
CA HIS A 260 7.20 8.66 -3.68
C HIS A 260 8.07 8.44 -4.93
N ASP A 261 8.61 9.50 -5.53
CA ASP A 261 9.54 9.40 -6.66
C ASP A 261 10.89 8.82 -6.24
N ASN A 262 11.57 8.16 -7.15
CA ASN A 262 12.77 7.39 -6.90
C ASN A 262 13.83 7.59 -8.01
N GLY A 263 14.14 8.84 -8.26
CA GLY A 263 15.19 9.24 -9.22
C GLY A 263 14.91 8.74 -10.65
N VAL A 264 15.85 8.02 -11.22
CA VAL A 264 15.80 7.60 -12.64
C VAL A 264 14.67 6.62 -12.96
N ILE A 265 14.10 5.97 -11.97
CA ILE A 265 12.96 5.05 -12.16
C ILE A 265 11.60 5.75 -12.03
N GLY A 266 11.60 7.09 -11.90
CA GLY A 266 10.38 7.88 -11.73
C GLY A 266 9.65 7.53 -10.45
N ALA A 267 8.34 7.34 -10.52
CA ALA A 267 7.51 6.96 -9.38
C ALA A 267 7.44 5.44 -9.13
N CYS A 268 8.12 4.63 -9.95
CA CYS A 268 8.06 3.17 -9.80
C CYS A 268 8.49 2.71 -8.41
N ASN A 269 7.61 1.98 -7.75
CA ASN A 269 7.85 1.43 -6.41
C ASN A 269 8.40 0.01 -6.52
N PHE A 270 9.70 -0.14 -6.29
CA PHE A 270 10.38 -1.43 -6.18
C PHE A 270 10.84 -1.66 -4.74
N ARG A 271 10.57 -2.83 -4.19
CA ARG A 271 10.94 -3.21 -2.81
C ARG A 271 12.40 -2.86 -2.47
N ASP A 272 13.33 -3.28 -3.31
CA ASP A 272 14.77 -3.07 -3.07
C ASP A 272 15.16 -1.59 -3.08
N ALA A 273 14.50 -0.78 -3.91
CA ALA A 273 14.70 0.66 -3.96
C ALA A 273 14.22 1.33 -2.66
N GLU A 274 13.05 0.92 -2.14
CA GLU A 274 12.52 1.45 -0.88
C GLU A 274 13.39 1.05 0.32
N TYR A 275 13.80 -0.21 0.41
CA TYR A 275 14.73 -0.68 1.45
C TYR A 275 16.07 0.05 1.38
N ARG A 276 16.60 0.29 0.17
CA ARG A 276 17.82 1.08 -0.03
C ARG A 276 17.67 2.50 0.53
N ARG A 277 16.55 3.18 0.24
CA ARG A 277 16.30 4.56 0.72
C ARG A 277 16.28 4.61 2.25
N VAL A 278 15.58 3.69 2.90
CA VAL A 278 15.50 3.63 4.37
C VAL A 278 16.87 3.33 4.99
N ARG A 279 17.64 2.39 4.41
CA ARG A 279 19.00 2.08 4.89
C ARG A 279 19.94 3.29 4.82
N ILE A 280 19.96 3.99 3.69
CA ILE A 280 20.80 5.19 3.52
C ILE A 280 20.46 6.25 4.57
N LEU A 281 19.18 6.49 4.82
CA LEU A 281 18.75 7.45 5.83
C LEU A 281 19.15 7.00 7.24
N LYS A 282 18.96 5.74 7.56
CA LYS A 282 19.35 5.17 8.84
C LYS A 282 20.85 5.30 9.11
N GLU A 283 21.68 4.94 8.11
CA GLU A 283 23.13 5.05 8.14
C GLU A 283 23.60 6.51 8.28
N ALA A 284 22.86 7.46 7.72
CA ALA A 284 23.10 8.90 7.85
C ALA A 284 22.63 9.49 9.22
N GLY A 285 22.10 8.65 10.12
CA GLY A 285 21.69 9.05 11.47
C GLY A 285 20.26 9.58 11.58
N PHE A 286 19.43 9.45 10.54
CA PHE A 286 18.00 9.72 10.62
C PHE A 286 17.29 8.60 11.37
N ASN A 287 16.25 8.95 12.13
CA ASN A 287 15.39 8.00 12.81
C ASN A 287 13.91 8.11 12.39
N ALA A 288 13.58 9.07 11.52
CA ALA A 288 12.21 9.27 11.06
C ALA A 288 12.15 9.74 9.62
N ILE A 289 11.06 9.38 8.95
CA ILE A 289 10.65 9.95 7.67
C ILE A 289 9.24 10.52 7.77
N ARG A 290 8.99 11.58 7.01
CA ARG A 290 7.65 12.08 6.76
C ARG A 290 7.29 11.83 5.30
N SER A 291 6.20 11.09 5.08
CA SER A 291 5.68 10.89 3.73
C SER A 291 5.18 12.23 3.16
N SER A 292 5.76 12.69 2.08
CA SER A 292 5.44 14.00 1.50
C SER A 292 4.64 13.85 0.22
N HIS A 293 3.35 14.11 0.20
CA HIS A 293 2.45 14.44 1.30
C HIS A 293 1.27 13.48 1.21
N ASN A 294 1.54 12.21 1.05
CA ASN A 294 0.59 11.15 0.71
C ASN A 294 0.99 9.85 1.39
N PRO A 295 0.08 8.88 1.56
CA PRO A 295 0.42 7.56 2.05
C PRO A 295 1.56 6.93 1.24
N ILE A 296 2.59 6.48 1.94
CA ILE A 296 3.74 5.83 1.33
C ILE A 296 3.41 4.38 0.94
N SER A 297 4.32 3.76 0.21
CA SER A 297 4.16 2.38 -0.22
C SER A 297 4.25 1.40 0.95
N LYS A 298 3.66 0.23 0.77
CA LYS A 298 3.75 -0.87 1.71
C LYS A 298 5.20 -1.31 1.93
N GLU A 299 5.99 -1.39 0.86
CA GLU A 299 7.41 -1.77 0.91
C GLU A 299 8.25 -0.79 1.72
N MET A 300 7.93 0.52 1.64
CA MET A 300 8.60 1.53 2.46
C MET A 300 8.22 1.37 3.93
N LEU A 301 6.95 1.11 4.26
CA LEU A 301 6.51 0.85 5.64
C LEU A 301 7.18 -0.41 6.20
N GLU A 302 7.21 -1.50 5.43
CA GLU A 302 7.91 -2.74 5.81
C GLU A 302 9.41 -2.48 6.07
N ALA A 303 10.06 -1.71 5.21
CA ALA A 303 11.45 -1.33 5.41
C ALA A 303 11.65 -0.51 6.69
N CYS A 304 10.73 0.41 6.99
CA CYS A 304 10.77 1.21 8.22
C CYS A 304 10.57 0.35 9.47
N ASP A 305 9.63 -0.60 9.43
CA ASP A 305 9.38 -1.54 10.52
C ASP A 305 10.59 -2.44 10.80
N GLU A 306 11.25 -2.95 9.75
CA GLU A 306 12.37 -3.89 9.85
C GLU A 306 13.72 -3.20 10.18
N ILE A 307 13.93 -1.96 9.73
CA ILE A 307 15.21 -1.23 9.90
C ILE A 307 15.18 -0.31 11.14
N GLY A 308 13.99 -0.03 11.67
CA GLY A 308 13.84 0.86 12.82
C GLY A 308 13.78 2.34 12.42
N MET A 309 12.78 2.71 11.63
CA MET A 309 12.54 4.09 11.22
C MET A 309 11.11 4.50 11.59
N TYR A 310 10.95 5.59 12.33
CA TYR A 310 9.62 6.16 12.59
C TYR A 310 9.03 6.75 11.31
N VAL A 311 7.72 6.68 11.16
CA VAL A 311 7.01 7.24 10.02
C VAL A 311 5.94 8.22 10.49
N MET A 312 5.99 9.43 9.95
CA MET A 312 4.88 10.37 9.97
C MET A 312 4.17 10.28 8.64
N ASP A 313 3.14 9.45 8.57
CA ASP A 313 2.35 9.32 7.35
C ASP A 313 1.46 10.55 7.17
N ALA A 314 1.52 11.17 6.01
CA ALA A 314 0.85 12.43 5.75
C ALA A 314 -0.38 12.23 4.87
N VAL A 315 -1.42 13.02 5.14
CA VAL A 315 -2.59 13.14 4.28
C VAL A 315 -2.41 14.32 3.32
N SER A 316 -2.89 14.18 2.09
CA SER A 316 -2.83 15.25 1.09
C SER A 316 -3.47 16.56 1.59
N TYR A 317 -2.80 17.67 1.34
CA TYR A 317 -3.17 19.04 1.77
C TYR A 317 -4.47 19.60 1.17
N THR A 318 -5.28 18.85 0.46
CA THR A 318 -6.44 19.37 -0.28
C THR A 318 -7.42 20.19 0.56
N HIS A 319 -7.54 19.93 1.86
CA HIS A 319 -8.40 20.71 2.75
C HIS A 319 -7.66 21.82 3.51
N LEU A 320 -6.41 21.62 3.90
CA LEU A 320 -5.64 22.60 4.66
C LEU A 320 -5.22 23.81 3.83
N ARG A 321 -4.98 23.63 2.52
CA ARG A 321 -4.58 24.72 1.62
C ARG A 321 -5.71 25.65 1.21
N ALA A 322 -6.95 25.22 1.30
CA ALA A 322 -8.09 26.13 1.13
C ALA A 322 -8.13 27.21 2.21
N HIS A 323 -7.56 26.95 3.39
CA HIS A 323 -7.41 27.92 4.47
C HIS A 323 -6.13 28.76 4.37
N GLU A 324 -5.02 28.19 3.89
CA GLU A 324 -3.75 28.93 3.72
C GLU A 324 -3.83 29.98 2.60
N THR A 325 -4.56 29.71 1.51
CA THR A 325 -4.78 30.69 0.42
C THR A 325 -5.66 31.87 0.81
N VAL A 326 -6.36 31.81 1.92
CA VAL A 326 -7.20 32.92 2.43
C VAL A 326 -6.42 33.79 3.41
N LEU A 327 -5.30 33.33 3.97
CA LEU A 327 -4.45 34.07 4.91
C LEU A 327 -3.28 34.79 4.22
N ASP A 328 -2.97 34.45 2.98
CA ASP A 328 -1.91 35.07 2.16
C ASP A 328 -2.46 36.16 1.20
N LEU A 329 -3.73 36.58 1.35
CA LEU A 329 -4.38 37.71 0.70
C LEU A 329 -4.74 38.76 1.72
#